data_8a0b3e36ed001472184070eb7f189215
#
_entry.id   8a0b3e36ed001472184070eb7f189215
#
_cell.length_a   1.000
_cell.length_b   1.000
_cell.length_c   1.000
_cell.angle_alpha   90.00
_cell.angle_beta   90.00
_cell.angle_gamma   90.00
#
_symmetry.space_group_name_H-M   'P 1'
#
loop_
_entity.id
_entity.type
_entity.pdbx_description
1 polymer ?
#
loop_
_entity_poly.entity_id
_entity_poly.type
_entity_poly.pdbx_seq_one_letter_code
_entity_poly.pdbx_strand_id
1 'polypeptide(L)'
;MLHVFNSSVKGKVDSVKRPKYLFNPKTNLYFIAAMETMKHSLVTKILAYAGAILIQRSWRDSGESIDREVRSEDPNNIKFALKDGWVITFPRGTTDTSKPVRKGTAHIIKNNAPIVVPVKLSGFNDVFQRNGLKVLNRKKTFTMEICKPLVGNICNSSIDEITNELEKIIN
;
A
#
# COMPACT_ATOMS: atom_id res chain seq x y z
N MET A 1 -8.14 -4.51 -4.86
CA MET A 1 -7.64 -5.11 -3.61
C MET A 1 -8.77 -5.51 -2.66
N LEU A 2 -9.55 -4.58 -2.11
CA LEU A 2 -10.63 -4.88 -1.16
C LEU A 2 -11.58 -5.98 -1.65
N HIS A 3 -11.96 -5.95 -2.94
CA HIS A 3 -12.81 -6.95 -3.56
C HIS A 3 -12.14 -8.33 -3.58
N VAL A 4 -10.87 -8.41 -3.96
CA VAL A 4 -10.11 -9.66 -4.02
C VAL A 4 -9.99 -10.30 -2.64
N PHE A 5 -9.62 -9.52 -1.62
CA PHE A 5 -9.53 -10.03 -0.25
C PHE A 5 -10.89 -10.53 0.26
N ASN A 6 -11.95 -9.79 0.04
CA ASN A 6 -13.27 -10.18 0.50
C ASN A 6 -13.81 -11.42 -0.23
N SER A 7 -13.51 -11.58 -1.53
CA SER A 7 -13.87 -12.76 -2.32
C SER A 7 -13.07 -13.99 -1.86
N SER A 8 -11.78 -13.82 -1.59
CA SER A 8 -10.92 -14.87 -1.06
C SER A 8 -11.39 -15.38 0.30
N VAL A 9 -11.70 -14.49 1.24
CA VAL A 9 -12.21 -14.84 2.57
C VAL A 9 -13.53 -15.60 2.50
N LYS A 10 -14.37 -15.35 1.49
CA LYS A 10 -15.65 -16.04 1.29
C LYS A 10 -15.54 -17.31 0.46
N GLY A 11 -14.36 -17.67 -0.04
CA GLY A 11 -14.16 -18.82 -0.94
C GLY A 11 -14.93 -18.73 -2.26
N LYS A 12 -15.33 -17.52 -2.67
CA LYS A 12 -16.04 -17.28 -3.92
C LYS A 12 -15.14 -16.63 -4.93
N VAL A 13 -15.00 -17.26 -6.08
CA VAL A 13 -14.37 -16.66 -7.25
C VAL A 13 -15.21 -15.47 -7.70
N ASP A 14 -14.56 -14.42 -7.95
CA ASP A 14 -14.90 -13.07 -8.36
C ASP A 14 -16.26 -12.90 -9.08
N SER A 15 -17.13 -12.10 -8.48
CA SER A 15 -18.32 -11.55 -9.13
C SER A 15 -18.24 -10.03 -9.10
N VAL A 16 -17.56 -9.47 -10.08
CA VAL A 16 -17.38 -8.01 -10.26
C VAL A 16 -18.72 -7.26 -10.35
N LYS A 17 -19.79 -7.96 -10.69
CA LYS A 17 -21.11 -7.37 -10.95
C LYS A 17 -21.91 -6.98 -9.70
N ARG A 18 -21.56 -7.44 -8.51
CA ARG A 18 -22.27 -7.12 -7.25
C ARG A 18 -21.31 -6.95 -6.09
N PRO A 19 -20.76 -5.77 -5.87
CA PRO A 19 -19.77 -5.51 -4.82
C PRO A 19 -20.40 -5.48 -3.41
N LYS A 20 -20.86 -6.62 -2.91
CA LYS A 20 -21.47 -6.75 -1.56
C LYS A 20 -20.50 -6.37 -0.45
N TYR A 21 -19.19 -6.39 -0.72
CA TYR A 21 -18.16 -6.01 0.25
C TYR A 21 -18.19 -4.53 0.65
N LEU A 22 -18.74 -3.65 -0.18
CA LEU A 22 -18.91 -2.24 0.18
C LEU A 22 -19.93 -2.03 1.29
N PHE A 23 -20.94 -2.92 1.37
CA PHE A 23 -22.01 -2.82 2.38
C PHE A 23 -21.75 -3.67 3.62
N ASN A 24 -20.92 -4.70 3.52
CA ASN A 24 -20.59 -5.59 4.64
C ASN A 24 -19.15 -6.12 4.48
N PRO A 25 -18.14 -5.29 4.73
CA PRO A 25 -16.75 -5.71 4.69
C PRO A 25 -16.49 -6.72 5.80
N LYS A 26 -15.85 -7.85 5.44
CA LYS A 26 -15.48 -8.90 6.40
C LYS A 26 -14.11 -8.69 7.03
N THR A 27 -13.37 -7.74 6.52
CA THR A 27 -11.99 -7.46 6.95
C THR A 27 -11.75 -5.96 6.90
N ASN A 28 -11.18 -5.42 7.94
CA ASN A 28 -10.74 -4.04 7.95
C ASN A 28 -9.50 -3.90 7.06
N LEU A 29 -9.51 -2.88 6.23
CA LEU A 29 -8.43 -2.59 5.30
C LEU A 29 -7.97 -1.15 5.49
N TYR A 30 -6.73 -1.00 5.87
CA TYR A 30 -6.05 0.27 6.04
C TYR A 30 -5.03 0.48 4.93
N PHE A 31 -4.68 1.71 4.65
CA PHE A 31 -3.59 2.02 3.72
C PHE A 31 -2.78 3.23 4.21
N ILE A 32 -1.49 3.17 4.00
CA ILE A 32 -0.58 4.24 4.40
C ILE A 32 -0.53 5.28 3.29
N ALA A 33 -0.82 6.52 3.64
CA ALA A 33 -0.81 7.65 2.72
C ALA A 33 -0.09 8.86 3.31
N ALA A 34 0.56 9.64 2.44
CA ALA A 34 1.16 10.89 2.86
C ALA A 34 0.08 11.95 3.11
N MET A 35 0.19 12.66 4.21
CA MET A 35 -0.76 13.71 4.61
C MET A 35 -0.90 14.79 3.54
N GLU A 36 0.20 15.15 2.87
CA GLU A 36 0.21 16.15 1.81
C GLU A 36 -0.66 15.73 0.61
N THR A 37 -0.62 14.44 0.26
CA THR A 37 -1.39 13.90 -0.87
C THR A 37 -2.89 13.94 -0.61
N MET A 38 -3.32 13.83 0.66
CA MET A 38 -4.74 13.76 1.04
C MET A 38 -5.41 15.13 1.18
N LYS A 39 -4.66 16.24 1.10
CA LYS A 39 -5.22 17.59 1.25
C LYS A 39 -5.72 18.21 -0.06
N HIS A 40 -5.34 17.66 -1.23
CA HIS A 40 -5.51 18.34 -2.51
C HIS A 40 -6.87 18.15 -3.21
N SER A 41 -7.68 17.15 -2.85
CA SER A 41 -8.92 16.84 -3.56
C SER A 41 -10.03 16.38 -2.62
N LEU A 42 -11.29 16.62 -3.02
CA LEU A 42 -12.45 16.11 -2.30
C LEU A 42 -12.46 14.57 -2.26
N VAL A 43 -12.02 13.93 -3.35
CA VAL A 43 -11.90 12.47 -3.45
C VAL A 43 -10.86 11.95 -2.45
N THR A 44 -9.72 12.63 -2.32
CA THR A 44 -8.68 12.22 -1.36
C THR A 44 -9.13 12.40 0.08
N LYS A 45 -9.96 13.40 0.38
CA LYS A 45 -10.58 13.57 1.71
C LYS A 45 -11.52 12.39 2.02
N ILE A 46 -12.35 11.97 1.08
CA ILE A 46 -13.23 10.79 1.25
C ILE A 46 -12.39 9.54 1.48
N LEU A 47 -11.32 9.35 0.71
CA LEU A 47 -10.40 8.22 0.90
C LEU A 47 -9.71 8.26 2.27
N ALA A 48 -9.45 9.43 2.83
CA ALA A 48 -8.89 9.54 4.18
C ALA A 48 -9.81 8.92 5.23
N TYR A 49 -11.12 9.04 5.08
CA TYR A 49 -12.11 8.39 5.97
C TYR A 49 -12.27 6.88 5.70
N ALA A 50 -11.82 6.40 4.56
CA ALA A 50 -11.92 4.99 4.17
C ALA A 50 -10.77 4.11 4.70
N GLY A 51 -10.13 4.50 5.80
CA GLY A 51 -9.05 3.72 6.45
C GLY A 51 -7.64 4.18 6.10
N ALA A 52 -7.44 5.46 5.74
CA ALA A 52 -6.10 5.99 5.54
C ALA A 52 -5.37 6.22 6.87
N ILE A 53 -4.17 5.67 6.99
CA ILE A 53 -3.20 6.03 8.03
C ILE A 53 -2.34 7.14 7.44
N LEU A 54 -2.56 8.36 7.92
CA LEU A 54 -1.83 9.51 7.43
C LEU A 54 -0.47 9.61 8.10
N ILE A 55 0.58 9.57 7.30
CA ILE A 55 1.95 9.77 7.77
C ILE A 55 2.51 11.09 7.23
N GLN A 56 3.32 11.74 8.04
CA GLN A 56 4.04 12.93 7.62
C GLN A 56 5.35 12.51 6.94
N ARG A 57 5.57 12.97 5.71
CA ARG A 57 6.84 12.71 5.01
C ARG A 57 7.95 13.60 5.56
N SER A 58 9.13 12.99 5.74
CA SER A 58 10.37 13.72 6.11
C SER A 58 11.16 14.25 4.91
N TRP A 59 10.64 14.11 3.69
CA TRP A 59 11.29 14.61 2.45
C TRP A 59 10.27 15.20 1.49
N ARG A 60 10.71 16.10 0.63
CA ARG A 60 9.96 16.61 -0.54
C ARG A 60 10.13 15.67 -1.74
N ASP A 61 9.26 15.80 -2.73
CA ASP A 61 9.39 15.07 -4.02
C ASP A 61 10.69 15.41 -4.77
N SER A 62 11.32 16.55 -4.48
CA SER A 62 12.65 16.97 -4.95
C SER A 62 13.81 16.14 -4.38
N GLY A 63 13.57 15.27 -3.40
CA GLY A 63 14.63 14.48 -2.74
C GLY A 63 15.31 15.20 -1.58
N GLU A 64 14.97 16.46 -1.32
CA GLU A 64 15.49 17.20 -0.16
C GLU A 64 14.94 16.63 1.14
N SER A 65 15.85 16.32 2.09
CA SER A 65 15.46 15.96 3.45
C SER A 65 14.89 17.20 4.16
N ILE A 66 13.72 17.04 4.74
CA ILE A 66 13.17 18.05 5.63
C ILE A 66 13.38 17.53 7.05
N ASP A 67 14.07 18.32 7.86
CA ASP A 67 14.25 18.03 9.28
C ASP A 67 12.91 18.25 10.01
N ARG A 68 12.04 17.24 9.92
CA ARG A 68 10.75 17.20 10.62
C ARG A 68 10.73 15.99 11.52
N GLU A 69 10.47 16.21 12.78
CA GLU A 69 10.20 15.13 13.73
C GLU A 69 9.04 14.26 13.21
N VAL A 70 9.27 12.95 13.14
CA VAL A 70 8.21 11.97 12.91
C VAL A 70 7.24 12.10 14.06
N ARG A 71 5.97 12.38 13.79
CA ARG A 71 4.96 12.44 14.85
C ARG A 71 4.94 11.12 15.60
N SER A 72 5.03 11.19 16.92
CA SER A 72 5.04 10.02 17.80
C SER A 72 3.78 9.14 17.68
N GLU A 73 2.70 9.69 17.13
CA GLU A 73 1.42 9.00 16.92
C GLU A 73 1.42 8.07 15.69
N ASP A 74 2.24 8.35 14.66
CA ASP A 74 2.24 7.58 13.41
C ASP A 74 2.58 6.09 13.62
N PRO A 75 3.59 5.70 14.41
CA PRO A 75 3.89 4.29 14.70
C PRO A 75 2.77 3.58 15.48
N ASN A 76 2.10 4.28 16.39
CA ASN A 76 1.02 3.71 17.20
C ASN A 76 -0.22 3.43 16.34
N ASN A 77 -0.55 4.33 15.41
CA ASN A 77 -1.66 4.16 14.48
C ASN A 77 -1.43 2.98 13.54
N ILE A 78 -0.19 2.80 13.05
CA ILE A 78 0.19 1.65 12.22
C ILE A 78 0.07 0.35 13.03
N LYS A 79 0.58 0.32 14.25
CA LYS A 79 0.50 -0.84 15.14
C LYS A 79 -0.94 -1.24 15.45
N PHE A 80 -1.81 -0.24 15.71
CA PHE A 80 -3.25 -0.48 15.92
C PHE A 80 -3.88 -1.10 14.67
N ALA A 81 -3.67 -0.50 13.49
CA ALA A 81 -4.23 -0.99 12.24
C ALA A 81 -3.76 -2.41 11.88
N LEU A 82 -2.50 -2.74 12.17
CA LEU A 82 -1.95 -4.09 11.95
C LEU A 82 -2.59 -5.16 12.87
N LYS A 83 -3.06 -4.75 14.07
CA LYS A 83 -3.79 -5.64 14.98
C LYS A 83 -5.25 -5.82 14.57
N ASP A 84 -5.84 -4.81 13.94
CA ASP A 84 -7.26 -4.76 13.63
C ASP A 84 -7.58 -5.29 12.20
N GLY A 85 -6.61 -5.26 11.29
CA GLY A 85 -6.85 -5.70 9.91
C GLY A 85 -5.61 -5.72 9.02
N TRP A 86 -5.84 -5.54 7.74
CA TRP A 86 -4.79 -5.48 6.72
C TRP A 86 -4.29 -4.07 6.51
N VAL A 87 -3.00 -3.89 6.38
CA VAL A 87 -2.39 -2.60 6.08
C VAL A 87 -1.68 -2.68 4.74
N ILE A 88 -2.14 -1.85 3.79
CA ILE A 88 -1.48 -1.69 2.48
C ILE A 88 -0.42 -0.61 2.60
N THR A 89 0.78 -0.94 2.17
CA THR A 89 1.88 0.02 2.01
C THR A 89 2.36 0.05 0.57
N PHE A 90 2.90 1.20 0.16
CA PHE A 90 3.48 1.41 -1.16
C PHE A 90 4.98 1.65 -0.99
N PRO A 91 5.83 0.60 -1.11
CA PRO A 91 7.23 0.68 -0.71
C PRO A 91 8.04 1.77 -1.44
N ARG A 92 7.74 2.04 -2.71
CA ARG A 92 8.38 3.13 -3.47
C ARG A 92 7.80 4.51 -3.13
N GLY A 93 6.55 4.57 -2.64
CA GLY A 93 5.81 5.82 -2.38
C GLY A 93 5.55 6.65 -3.64
N THR A 94 5.70 6.06 -4.82
CA THR A 94 5.49 6.66 -6.14
C THR A 94 5.07 5.61 -7.15
N THR A 95 4.43 6.03 -8.24
CA THR A 95 4.11 5.19 -9.40
C THR A 95 5.28 5.08 -10.38
N ASP A 96 6.37 5.79 -10.14
CA ASP A 96 7.58 5.73 -10.94
C ASP A 96 8.40 4.49 -10.56
N THR A 97 8.45 3.53 -11.47
CA THR A 97 9.15 2.25 -11.26
C THR A 97 10.67 2.37 -11.26
N SER A 98 11.22 3.49 -11.76
CA SER A 98 12.66 3.77 -11.72
C SER A 98 13.17 4.18 -10.32
N LYS A 99 12.27 4.58 -9.43
CA LYS A 99 12.63 5.00 -8.09
C LYS A 99 12.85 3.80 -7.17
N PRO A 100 13.88 3.83 -6.31
CA PRO A 100 14.16 2.72 -5.39
C PRO A 100 13.08 2.61 -4.29
N VAL A 101 13.01 1.43 -3.68
CA VAL A 101 12.21 1.19 -2.48
C VAL A 101 12.73 2.06 -1.33
N ARG A 102 11.80 2.60 -0.56
CA ARG A 102 12.10 3.47 0.58
C ARG A 102 12.09 2.68 1.89
N LYS A 103 12.93 3.10 2.83
CA LYS A 103 13.10 2.42 4.12
C LYS A 103 11.85 2.42 5.01
N GLY A 104 10.85 3.26 4.73
CA GLY A 104 9.64 3.37 5.56
C GLY A 104 8.90 2.04 5.75
N THR A 105 8.71 1.27 4.68
CA THR A 105 8.08 -0.06 4.76
C THR A 105 8.94 -1.04 5.55
N ALA A 106 10.28 -1.00 5.39
CA ALA A 106 11.20 -1.84 6.15
C ALA A 106 11.14 -1.56 7.66
N HIS A 107 11.02 -0.29 8.06
CA HIS A 107 10.81 0.09 9.47
C HIS A 107 9.50 -0.48 10.02
N ILE A 108 8.41 -0.45 9.25
CA ILE A 108 7.13 -1.03 9.67
C ILE A 108 7.26 -2.52 9.89
N ILE A 109 7.89 -3.24 8.97
CA ILE A 109 8.13 -4.68 9.07
C ILE A 109 8.98 -5.01 10.29
N LYS A 110 10.09 -4.32 10.47
CA LYS A 110 11.01 -4.57 11.58
C LYS A 110 10.36 -4.33 12.95
N ASN A 111 9.62 -3.23 13.09
CA ASN A 111 9.07 -2.83 14.38
C ASN A 111 7.81 -3.60 14.78
N ASN A 112 7.08 -4.20 13.84
CA ASN A 112 5.78 -4.82 14.12
C ASN A 112 5.73 -6.31 13.77
N ALA A 113 6.73 -6.85 13.10
CA ALA A 113 6.82 -8.25 12.67
C ALA A 113 5.52 -8.80 12.01
N PRO A 114 4.91 -8.08 11.05
CA PRO A 114 3.68 -8.53 10.41
C PRO A 114 3.95 -9.65 9.40
N ILE A 115 2.91 -10.38 9.02
CA ILE A 115 2.96 -11.23 7.83
C ILE A 115 2.94 -10.30 6.61
N VAL A 116 3.98 -10.36 5.78
CA VAL A 116 4.13 -9.53 4.60
C VAL A 116 3.71 -10.32 3.36
N VAL A 117 2.71 -9.80 2.65
CA VAL A 117 2.24 -10.39 1.38
C VAL A 117 2.52 -9.42 0.25
N PRO A 118 3.54 -9.67 -0.59
CA PRO A 118 3.82 -8.81 -1.73
C PRO A 118 2.72 -8.90 -2.78
N VAL A 119 2.40 -7.77 -3.39
CA VAL A 119 1.43 -7.69 -4.50
C VAL A 119 2.07 -6.93 -5.64
N LYS A 120 2.17 -7.57 -6.80
CA LYS A 120 2.69 -6.97 -8.03
C LYS A 120 1.55 -6.47 -8.91
N LEU A 121 1.71 -5.29 -9.46
CA LEU A 121 0.78 -4.70 -10.42
C LEU A 121 1.52 -4.46 -11.73
N SER A 122 1.04 -5.02 -12.84
CA SER A 122 1.64 -4.87 -14.17
C SER A 122 0.62 -4.36 -15.18
N GLY A 123 1.07 -3.59 -16.18
CA GLY A 123 0.21 -3.09 -17.25
C GLY A 123 -0.77 -1.99 -16.84
N PHE A 124 -0.65 -1.43 -15.64
CA PHE A 124 -1.57 -0.40 -15.17
C PHE A 124 -1.52 0.86 -16.03
N ASN A 125 -0.32 1.30 -16.42
CA ASN A 125 -0.12 2.50 -17.25
C ASN A 125 -0.62 2.32 -18.70
N ASP A 126 -0.79 1.08 -19.17
CA ASP A 126 -1.34 0.79 -20.49
C ASP A 126 -2.88 0.95 -20.51
N VAL A 127 -3.51 0.78 -19.37
CA VAL A 127 -4.97 0.84 -19.21
C VAL A 127 -5.43 2.19 -18.71
N PHE A 128 -4.71 2.80 -17.76
CA PHE A 128 -5.10 4.03 -17.09
C PHE A 128 -4.11 5.17 -17.33
N GLN A 129 -4.62 6.38 -17.35
CA GLN A 129 -3.80 7.58 -17.41
C GLN A 129 -2.95 7.71 -16.13
N ARG A 130 -1.66 8.06 -16.29
CA ARG A 130 -0.70 8.15 -15.18
C ARG A 130 -1.16 9.06 -14.03
N ASN A 131 -1.86 10.15 -14.35
CA ASN A 131 -2.29 11.16 -13.35
C ASN A 131 -3.80 11.20 -13.17
N GLY A 132 -4.50 10.09 -13.40
CA GLY A 132 -5.95 10.07 -13.26
C GLY A 132 -6.56 8.68 -13.37
N LEU A 133 -7.87 8.64 -13.21
CA LEU A 133 -8.68 7.42 -13.34
C LEU A 133 -9.23 7.24 -14.76
N LYS A 134 -8.80 8.03 -15.74
CA LYS A 134 -9.28 7.93 -17.12
C LYS A 134 -8.73 6.65 -17.75
N VAL A 135 -9.64 5.81 -18.25
CA VAL A 135 -9.30 4.61 -19.00
C VAL A 135 -8.81 5.02 -20.39
N LEU A 136 -7.56 4.71 -20.72
CA LEU A 136 -6.95 4.98 -22.01
C LEU A 136 -7.26 3.88 -23.02
N ASN A 137 -7.19 2.63 -22.59
CA ASN A 137 -7.38 1.50 -23.48
C ASN A 137 -8.16 0.37 -22.78
N ARG A 138 -9.39 0.15 -23.23
CA ARG A 138 -10.26 -0.91 -22.69
C ARG A 138 -9.92 -2.32 -23.19
N LYS A 139 -9.08 -2.44 -24.21
CA LYS A 139 -8.65 -3.73 -24.78
C LYS A 139 -7.38 -4.28 -24.10
N LYS A 140 -6.68 -3.44 -23.35
CA LYS A 140 -5.52 -3.84 -22.57
C LYS A 140 -5.95 -4.35 -21.19
N THR A 141 -5.20 -5.29 -20.68
CA THR A 141 -5.44 -5.88 -19.35
C THR A 141 -4.30 -5.46 -18.43
N PHE A 142 -4.63 -5.12 -17.21
CA PHE A 142 -3.64 -5.04 -16.15
C PHE A 142 -3.74 -6.28 -15.27
N THR A 143 -2.62 -6.68 -14.70
CA THR A 143 -2.53 -7.88 -13.87
C THR A 143 -2.21 -7.51 -12.44
N MET A 144 -2.86 -8.16 -11.51
CA MET A 144 -2.53 -8.11 -10.08
C MET A 144 -2.15 -9.52 -9.65
N GLU A 145 -0.91 -9.69 -9.24
CA GLU A 145 -0.38 -10.95 -8.73
C GLU A 145 -0.17 -10.85 -7.22
N ILE A 146 -0.80 -11.76 -6.48
CA ILE A 146 -0.59 -11.91 -5.05
C ILE A 146 0.51 -12.96 -4.87
N CYS A 147 1.68 -12.52 -4.45
CA CYS A 147 2.82 -13.39 -4.24
C CYS A 147 2.71 -14.19 -2.93
N LYS A 148 3.57 -15.19 -2.77
CA LYS A 148 3.66 -15.92 -1.50
C LYS A 148 4.05 -14.98 -0.37
N PRO A 149 3.51 -15.17 0.84
CA PRO A 149 3.94 -14.42 2.01
C PRO A 149 5.46 -14.57 2.22
N LEU A 150 6.11 -13.49 2.63
CA LEU A 150 7.49 -13.55 3.07
C LEU A 150 7.54 -14.31 4.40
N VAL A 151 8.05 -15.52 4.34
CA VAL A 151 8.17 -16.41 5.51
C VAL A 151 9.64 -16.40 5.94
N GLY A 152 9.89 -16.20 7.21
CA GLY A 152 11.22 -16.27 7.80
C GLY A 152 11.53 -15.08 8.71
N ASN A 153 12.79 -15.02 9.16
CA ASN A 153 13.25 -14.03 10.12
C ASN A 153 13.48 -12.62 9.51
N ILE A 154 12.71 -12.25 8.49
CA ILE A 154 12.86 -10.93 7.84
C ILE A 154 12.81 -9.78 8.86
N CYS A 155 12.04 -9.94 9.93
CA CYS A 155 11.97 -8.96 11.01
C CYS A 155 13.27 -8.85 11.81
N ASN A 156 14.13 -9.88 11.81
CA ASN A 156 15.42 -9.87 12.49
C ASN A 156 16.53 -9.27 11.63
N SER A 157 16.30 -9.14 10.33
CA SER A 157 17.24 -8.52 9.38
C SER A 157 17.41 -7.02 9.64
N SER A 158 18.49 -6.45 9.13
CA SER A 158 18.69 -4.99 9.14
C SER A 158 17.66 -4.28 8.24
N ILE A 159 17.44 -3.00 8.45
CA ILE A 159 16.55 -2.19 7.61
C ILE A 159 16.98 -2.24 6.13
N ASP A 160 18.29 -2.23 5.88
CA ASP A 160 18.84 -2.25 4.54
C ASP A 160 18.64 -3.62 3.86
N GLU A 161 18.80 -4.72 4.58
CA GLU A 161 18.50 -6.05 4.08
C GLU A 161 17.01 -6.22 3.73
N ILE A 162 16.12 -5.78 4.62
CA ILE A 162 14.67 -5.80 4.35
C ILE A 162 14.34 -4.96 3.11
N THR A 163 14.94 -3.78 2.99
CA THR A 163 14.72 -2.88 1.85
C THR A 163 15.19 -3.52 0.56
N ASN A 164 16.37 -4.15 0.55
CA ASN A 164 16.92 -4.84 -0.61
C ASN A 164 16.08 -6.05 -1.02
N GLU A 165 15.53 -6.78 -0.06
CA GLU A 165 14.65 -7.90 -0.34
C GLU A 165 13.32 -7.45 -0.96
N LEU A 166 12.73 -6.39 -0.42
CA LEU A 166 11.55 -5.76 -1.03
C LEU A 166 11.82 -5.28 -2.45
N GLU A 167 13.00 -4.69 -2.71
CA GLU A 167 13.40 -4.24 -4.04
C GLU A 167 13.47 -5.40 -5.04
N LYS A 168 14.07 -6.54 -4.64
CA LYS A 168 14.15 -7.75 -5.48
C LYS A 168 12.78 -8.33 -5.83
N ILE A 169 11.83 -8.24 -4.90
CA ILE A 169 10.50 -8.80 -5.11
C ILE A 169 9.66 -7.90 -6.02
N ILE A 170 9.83 -6.57 -5.92
CA ILE A 170 9.01 -5.60 -6.65
C ILE A 170 9.49 -5.39 -8.09
N ASN A 171 10.76 -5.64 -8.35
CA ASN A 171 11.33 -5.64 -9.70
C ASN A 171 11.07 -6.98 -10.40
#